data_7fcff6e300b3fad523ec38b0bef3b120
#
_entry.id   7fcff6e300b3fad523ec38b0bef3b120
#
_cell.length_a   1.000
_cell.length_b   1.000
_cell.length_c   1.000
_cell.angle_alpha   90.00
_cell.angle_beta   90.00
_cell.angle_gamma   90.00
#
_symmetry.space_group_name_H-M   'P 1'
#
loop_
_entity.id
_entity.type
_entity.pdbx_description
1 polymer ?
#
loop_
_entity_poly.entity_id
_entity_poly.type
_entity_poly.pdbx_seq_one_letter_code
_entity_poly.pdbx_strand_id
1 'polypeptide(L)'
;VTGGSGLGRKAAKLNIFGIDFNSGYQIGEFLIQKNQILYLISLLVTVLLGLGVKNLVRSKTGRAFAAIRDRDIAAEALGINLFKFKATALAISCFYGGVAGALLTTTFGGVEPGTFNLLYSILFIAIVIIGGAGTVLGPLFGAFFYVLFPAIIQYVVLSSNLSEQDLLITPQQIERIIFGLFIILFLIFEPRGLWGIWFRLRNYFKAWPFSY
;
A
#
# COMPACT_ATOMS: atom_id res chain seq x y z
N VAL A 1 26.13 8.44 -18.59
CA VAL A 1 26.71 7.58 -17.57
C VAL A 1 27.48 8.49 -16.60
N THR A 2 26.81 8.98 -15.55
CA THR A 2 27.51 9.64 -14.45
C THR A 2 27.15 8.91 -13.19
N GLY A 3 28.09 8.07 -12.77
CA GLY A 3 28.05 7.42 -11.48
C GLY A 3 28.17 8.42 -10.35
N GLY A 4 27.41 8.19 -9.27
CA GLY A 4 27.89 8.41 -7.92
C GLY A 4 28.04 9.82 -7.43
N SER A 5 27.05 10.66 -7.60
CA SER A 5 26.81 11.74 -6.65
C SER A 5 25.30 11.80 -6.45
N GLY A 6 24.82 11.79 -5.20
CA GLY A 6 23.43 11.70 -4.78
C GLY A 6 22.40 12.67 -5.37
N LEU A 7 22.53 12.98 -6.63
CA LEU A 7 21.60 13.77 -7.41
C LEU A 7 20.46 12.86 -7.87
N GLY A 8 19.31 13.04 -7.26
CA GLY A 8 18.07 12.38 -7.65
C GLY A 8 17.82 12.56 -9.16
N ARG A 9 17.37 11.48 -9.81
CA ARG A 9 16.94 11.58 -11.21
C ARG A 9 15.55 12.21 -11.24
N LYS A 10 15.42 13.31 -12.00
CA LYS A 10 14.10 13.89 -12.30
C LYS A 10 13.28 12.87 -13.09
N ALA A 11 12.02 12.73 -12.72
CA ALA A 11 11.09 11.88 -13.45
C ALA A 11 10.96 12.36 -14.89
N ALA A 12 10.93 11.42 -15.83
CA ALA A 12 10.54 11.71 -17.19
C ALA A 12 9.10 12.25 -17.18
N LYS A 13 8.83 13.26 -18.03
CA LYS A 13 7.46 13.76 -18.20
C LYS A 13 6.57 12.64 -18.69
N LEU A 14 5.44 12.44 -18.06
CA LEU A 14 4.50 11.38 -18.40
C LEU A 14 3.73 11.83 -19.65
N ASN A 15 4.24 11.41 -20.82
CA ASN A 15 3.60 11.58 -22.12
C ASN A 15 2.99 10.24 -22.54
N ILE A 16 1.69 10.10 -22.44
CA ILE A 16 0.96 8.94 -22.94
C ILE A 16 0.11 9.39 -24.12
N PHE A 17 0.32 8.81 -25.30
CA PHE A 17 -0.41 9.16 -26.55
C PHE A 17 -0.37 10.64 -26.92
N GLY A 18 0.72 11.37 -26.63
CA GLY A 18 0.86 12.79 -26.97
C GLY A 18 0.18 13.76 -26.01
N ILE A 19 -0.40 13.27 -24.93
CA ILE A 19 -1.01 14.07 -23.87
C ILE A 19 0.01 14.26 -22.76
N ASP A 20 0.42 15.51 -22.49
CA ASP A 20 1.33 15.87 -21.41
C ASP A 20 0.56 15.95 -20.09
N PHE A 21 0.51 14.85 -19.34
CA PHE A 21 -0.14 14.80 -18.02
C PHE A 21 0.55 15.65 -16.94
N ASN A 22 1.65 16.29 -17.30
CA ASN A 22 2.44 17.14 -16.39
C ASN A 22 2.09 18.62 -16.49
N SER A 23 1.26 19.02 -17.47
CA SER A 23 0.69 20.36 -17.63
C SER A 23 -0.79 20.34 -17.23
N GLY A 24 -1.24 21.33 -16.46
CA GLY A 24 -2.65 21.50 -16.18
C GLY A 24 -3.44 21.71 -17.48
N TYR A 25 -4.62 21.10 -17.61
CA TYR A 25 -5.49 21.27 -18.76
C TYR A 25 -6.64 22.20 -18.40
N GLN A 26 -6.92 23.16 -19.28
CA GLN A 26 -8.16 23.93 -19.26
C GLN A 26 -9.22 23.22 -20.12
N ILE A 27 -10.25 22.70 -19.46
CA ILE A 27 -11.42 22.16 -20.15
C ILE A 27 -12.58 23.13 -19.85
N GLY A 28 -12.83 24.08 -20.75
CA GLY A 28 -13.81 25.14 -20.54
C GLY A 28 -13.41 26.09 -19.40
N GLU A 29 -14.30 26.32 -18.45
CA GLU A 29 -14.05 27.16 -17.27
C GLU A 29 -13.30 26.43 -16.12
N PHE A 30 -13.08 25.11 -16.22
CA PHE A 30 -12.43 24.32 -15.18
C PHE A 30 -10.93 24.16 -15.44
N LEU A 31 -10.12 24.72 -14.54
CA LEU A 31 -8.67 24.51 -14.47
C LEU A 31 -8.39 23.22 -13.71
N ILE A 32 -8.07 22.15 -14.42
CA ILE A 32 -7.65 20.89 -13.79
C ILE A 32 -6.16 20.99 -13.48
N GLN A 33 -5.82 21.05 -12.20
CA GLN A 33 -4.44 21.09 -11.76
C GLN A 33 -3.73 19.77 -12.01
N LYS A 34 -2.43 19.81 -12.27
CA LYS A 34 -1.57 18.62 -12.44
C LYS A 34 -1.81 17.55 -11.36
N ASN A 35 -1.89 17.95 -10.10
CA ASN A 35 -2.04 17.03 -8.98
C ASN A 35 -3.38 16.27 -9.02
N GLN A 36 -4.44 16.91 -9.52
CA GLN A 36 -5.75 16.27 -9.69
C GLN A 36 -5.72 15.20 -10.78
N ILE A 37 -5.03 15.47 -11.89
CA ILE A 37 -4.88 14.51 -12.98
C ILE A 37 -4.07 13.30 -12.51
N LEU A 38 -2.95 13.53 -11.83
CA LEU A 38 -2.12 12.45 -11.28
C LEU A 38 -2.89 11.62 -10.24
N TYR A 39 -3.71 12.27 -9.42
CA TYR A 39 -4.58 11.56 -8.47
C TYR A 39 -5.58 10.66 -9.19
N LEU A 40 -6.28 11.17 -10.22
CA LEU A 40 -7.24 10.37 -10.98
C LEU A 40 -6.59 9.18 -11.69
N ILE A 41 -5.42 9.39 -12.29
CA ILE A 41 -4.66 8.31 -12.94
C ILE A 41 -4.23 7.26 -11.92
N SER A 42 -3.66 7.68 -10.79
CA SER A 42 -3.23 6.75 -9.74
C SER A 42 -4.40 5.97 -9.14
N LEU A 43 -5.54 6.62 -8.95
CA LEU A 43 -6.77 5.97 -8.51
C LEU A 43 -7.26 4.93 -9.53
N LEU A 44 -7.34 5.31 -10.81
CA LEU A 44 -7.76 4.41 -11.89
C LEU A 44 -6.85 3.18 -11.97
N VAL A 45 -5.54 3.39 -11.98
CA VAL A 45 -4.56 2.28 -12.02
C VAL A 45 -4.69 1.40 -10.79
N THR A 46 -4.83 1.97 -9.59
CA THR A 46 -5.01 1.21 -8.34
C THR A 46 -6.28 0.36 -8.38
N VAL A 47 -7.40 0.90 -8.88
CA VAL A 47 -8.65 0.16 -9.02
C VAL A 47 -8.50 -0.98 -10.04
N LEU A 48 -7.91 -0.72 -11.20
CA LEU A 48 -7.69 -1.74 -12.23
C LEU A 48 -6.78 -2.88 -11.72
N LEU A 49 -5.68 -2.53 -11.07
CA LEU A 49 -4.77 -3.51 -10.49
C LEU A 49 -5.44 -4.28 -9.33
N GLY A 50 -6.21 -3.61 -8.48
CA GLY A 50 -6.98 -4.25 -7.41
C GLY A 50 -8.00 -5.25 -7.94
N LEU A 51 -8.71 -4.92 -9.03
CA LEU A 51 -9.61 -5.85 -9.73
C LEU A 51 -8.82 -7.01 -10.35
N GLY A 52 -7.63 -6.75 -10.89
CA GLY A 52 -6.72 -7.76 -11.41
C GLY A 52 -6.34 -8.79 -10.34
N VAL A 53 -5.91 -8.35 -9.15
CA VAL A 53 -5.61 -9.24 -8.01
C VAL A 53 -6.84 -10.03 -7.58
N LYS A 54 -7.99 -9.37 -7.46
CA LYS A 54 -9.25 -10.05 -7.10
C LYS A 54 -9.59 -11.18 -8.06
N ASN A 55 -9.44 -10.95 -9.37
CA ASN A 55 -9.69 -11.96 -10.38
C ASN A 55 -8.62 -13.07 -10.34
N LEU A 56 -7.35 -12.70 -10.14
CA LEU A 56 -6.25 -13.64 -9.98
C LEU A 56 -6.48 -14.61 -8.81
N VAL A 57 -6.85 -14.09 -7.64
CA VAL A 57 -7.13 -14.91 -6.44
C VAL A 57 -8.27 -15.90 -6.68
N ARG A 58 -9.27 -15.56 -7.50
CA ARG A 58 -10.40 -16.43 -7.84
C ARG A 58 -10.05 -17.46 -8.93
N SER A 59 -8.95 -17.28 -9.66
CA SER A 59 -8.52 -18.15 -10.75
C SER A 59 -7.94 -19.47 -10.25
N LYS A 60 -7.66 -20.40 -11.19
CA LYS A 60 -6.92 -21.64 -10.89
C LYS A 60 -5.55 -21.36 -10.29
N THR A 61 -4.87 -20.33 -10.79
CA THR A 61 -3.56 -19.89 -10.30
C THR A 61 -3.63 -19.40 -8.84
N GLY A 62 -4.66 -18.63 -8.50
CA GLY A 62 -4.86 -18.16 -7.13
C GLY A 62 -5.12 -19.29 -6.12
N ARG A 63 -5.87 -20.32 -6.53
CA ARG A 63 -6.08 -21.52 -5.71
C ARG A 63 -4.78 -22.30 -5.50
N ALA A 64 -3.93 -22.42 -6.52
CA ALA A 64 -2.63 -23.02 -6.38
C ALA A 64 -1.71 -22.23 -5.43
N PHE A 65 -1.75 -20.89 -5.48
CA PHE A 65 -1.01 -20.05 -4.52
C PHE A 65 -1.49 -20.26 -3.08
N ALA A 66 -2.80 -20.38 -2.86
CA ALA A 66 -3.35 -20.65 -1.54
C ALA A 66 -2.91 -22.02 -1.02
N ALA A 67 -2.97 -23.06 -1.85
CA ALA A 67 -2.53 -24.40 -1.48
C ALA A 67 -1.03 -24.44 -1.12
N ILE A 68 -0.18 -23.77 -1.89
CA ILE A 68 1.26 -23.67 -1.62
C ILE A 68 1.52 -22.90 -0.31
N ARG A 69 0.78 -21.82 -0.06
CA ARG A 69 0.91 -21.02 1.18
C ARG A 69 0.55 -21.83 2.41
N ASP A 70 -0.49 -22.66 2.32
CA ASP A 70 -0.98 -23.40 3.47
C ASP A 70 -0.09 -24.62 3.77
N ARG A 71 0.28 -25.41 2.75
CA ARG A 71 1.24 -26.55 2.88
C ARG A 71 1.88 -26.84 1.53
N ASP A 72 3.12 -26.45 1.33
CA ASP A 72 3.86 -26.65 0.08
C ASP A 72 4.11 -28.13 -0.27
N ILE A 73 4.47 -28.95 0.72
CA ILE A 73 4.67 -30.40 0.53
C ILE A 73 3.38 -31.11 0.07
N ALA A 74 2.25 -30.75 0.66
CA ALA A 74 0.96 -31.32 0.28
C ALA A 74 0.54 -30.86 -1.14
N ALA A 75 0.82 -29.61 -1.48
CA ALA A 75 0.55 -29.09 -2.81
C ALA A 75 1.37 -29.80 -3.89
N GLU A 76 2.64 -30.11 -3.62
CA GLU A 76 3.51 -30.87 -4.51
C GLU A 76 3.00 -32.30 -4.71
N ALA A 77 2.58 -32.97 -3.63
CA ALA A 77 1.98 -34.31 -3.69
C ALA A 77 0.70 -34.37 -4.55
N LEU A 78 -0.04 -33.26 -4.65
CA LEU A 78 -1.20 -33.09 -5.52
C LEU A 78 -0.84 -32.71 -6.96
N GLY A 79 0.47 -32.70 -7.33
CA GLY A 79 0.95 -32.43 -8.68
C GLY A 79 1.12 -30.93 -9.00
N ILE A 80 1.10 -30.04 -7.99
CA ILE A 80 1.34 -28.62 -8.20
C ILE A 80 2.85 -28.38 -8.31
N ASN A 81 3.32 -27.85 -9.44
CA ASN A 81 4.72 -27.49 -9.63
C ASN A 81 5.07 -26.24 -8.83
N LEU A 82 5.74 -26.42 -7.67
CA LEU A 82 6.09 -25.33 -6.75
C LEU A 82 6.93 -24.25 -7.42
N PHE A 83 7.94 -24.63 -8.20
CA PHE A 83 8.85 -23.69 -8.84
C PHE A 83 8.10 -22.77 -9.79
N LYS A 84 7.25 -23.34 -10.66
CA LYS A 84 6.48 -22.57 -11.65
C LYS A 84 5.55 -21.57 -10.97
N PHE A 85 4.82 -21.97 -9.94
CA PHE A 85 3.87 -21.09 -9.28
C PHE A 85 4.57 -20.05 -8.39
N LYS A 86 5.66 -20.41 -7.69
CA LYS A 86 6.47 -19.43 -6.93
C LYS A 86 7.10 -18.39 -7.86
N ALA A 87 7.64 -18.81 -9.02
CA ALA A 87 8.18 -17.89 -10.02
C ALA A 87 7.10 -16.97 -10.62
N THR A 88 5.90 -17.50 -10.91
CA THR A 88 4.77 -16.70 -11.39
C THR A 88 4.31 -15.68 -10.35
N ALA A 89 4.23 -16.06 -9.08
CA ALA A 89 3.89 -15.14 -7.99
C ALA A 89 4.90 -14.00 -7.88
N LEU A 90 6.20 -14.33 -7.97
CA LEU A 90 7.27 -13.34 -7.95
C LEU A 90 7.16 -12.37 -9.15
N ALA A 91 6.95 -12.89 -10.37
CA ALA A 91 6.79 -12.07 -11.57
C ALA A 91 5.61 -11.09 -11.47
N ILE A 92 4.47 -11.55 -10.96
CA ILE A 92 3.31 -10.69 -10.71
C ILE A 92 3.65 -9.63 -9.66
N SER A 93 4.28 -10.01 -8.56
CA SER A 93 4.70 -9.07 -7.51
C SER A 93 5.64 -7.99 -8.04
N CYS A 94 6.64 -8.36 -8.86
CA CYS A 94 7.56 -7.41 -9.50
C CYS A 94 6.82 -6.46 -10.46
N PHE A 95 5.85 -6.95 -11.22
CA PHE A 95 5.02 -6.11 -12.09
C PHE A 95 4.25 -5.05 -11.29
N TYR A 96 3.58 -5.46 -10.21
CA TYR A 96 2.86 -4.52 -9.33
C TYR A 96 3.82 -3.51 -8.66
N GLY A 97 4.97 -3.98 -8.21
CA GLY A 97 6.02 -3.12 -7.65
C GLY A 97 6.54 -2.10 -8.65
N GLY A 98 6.75 -2.52 -9.91
CA GLY A 98 7.18 -1.62 -10.99
C GLY A 98 6.15 -0.53 -11.30
N VAL A 99 4.87 -0.89 -11.40
CA VAL A 99 3.79 0.09 -11.61
C VAL A 99 3.66 1.05 -10.44
N ALA A 100 3.72 0.56 -9.20
CA ALA A 100 3.69 1.40 -8.00
C ALA A 100 4.87 2.36 -7.96
N GLY A 101 6.09 1.88 -8.29
CA GLY A 101 7.28 2.71 -8.37
C GLY A 101 7.19 3.79 -9.45
N ALA A 102 6.62 3.49 -10.61
CA ALA A 102 6.37 4.45 -11.68
C ALA A 102 5.38 5.56 -11.23
N LEU A 103 4.29 5.20 -10.58
CA LEU A 103 3.33 6.17 -10.04
C LEU A 103 3.95 7.05 -8.96
N LEU A 104 4.73 6.45 -8.06
CA LEU A 104 5.44 7.18 -7.01
C LEU A 104 6.42 8.19 -7.60
N THR A 105 7.21 7.78 -8.59
CA THR A 105 8.18 8.64 -9.27
C THR A 105 7.53 9.83 -9.96
N THR A 106 6.37 9.61 -10.59
CA THR A 106 5.63 10.70 -11.26
C THR A 106 4.98 11.67 -10.28
N THR A 107 4.54 11.18 -9.13
CA THR A 107 3.94 12.02 -8.08
C THR A 107 4.98 12.92 -7.41
N PHE A 108 6.14 12.37 -7.05
CA PHE A 108 7.22 13.14 -6.41
C PHE A 108 8.10 13.93 -7.40
N GLY A 109 7.94 13.70 -8.70
CA GLY A 109 8.72 14.40 -9.73
C GLY A 109 10.18 13.95 -9.86
N GLY A 110 10.59 12.92 -9.13
CA GLY A 110 11.92 12.35 -9.16
C GLY A 110 12.12 11.23 -8.16
N VAL A 111 13.23 10.52 -8.30
CA VAL A 111 13.64 9.46 -7.37
C VAL A 111 15.02 9.76 -6.86
N GLU A 112 15.15 9.77 -5.56
CA GLU A 112 16.43 9.87 -4.86
C GLU A 112 16.84 8.47 -4.36
N PRO A 113 18.12 8.06 -4.49
CA PRO A 113 18.58 6.76 -4.01
C PRO A 113 18.29 6.54 -2.51
N GLY A 114 18.32 7.60 -1.70
CA GLY A 114 18.03 7.56 -0.27
C GLY A 114 16.56 7.29 0.06
N THR A 115 15.64 7.47 -0.89
CA THR A 115 14.20 7.25 -0.66
C THR A 115 13.89 5.76 -0.46
N PHE A 116 14.62 4.86 -1.14
CA PHE A 116 14.43 3.41 -1.03
C PHE A 116 15.42 2.79 -0.06
N ASN A 117 15.30 3.10 1.22
CA ASN A 117 16.14 2.52 2.26
C ASN A 117 15.43 1.35 2.97
N LEU A 118 16.19 0.61 3.78
CA LEU A 118 15.69 -0.54 4.53
C LEU A 118 14.49 -0.17 5.43
N LEU A 119 14.49 1.02 6.03
CA LEU A 119 13.42 1.47 6.91
C LEU A 119 12.08 1.57 6.17
N TYR A 120 12.07 2.08 4.94
CA TYR A 120 10.86 2.10 4.10
C TYR A 120 10.37 0.70 3.75
N SER A 121 11.29 -0.25 3.49
CA SER A 121 10.90 -1.63 3.23
C SER A 121 10.22 -2.26 4.44
N ILE A 122 10.75 -2.06 5.64
CA ILE A 122 10.14 -2.51 6.89
C ILE A 122 8.77 -1.85 7.09
N LEU A 123 8.65 -0.55 6.81
CA LEU A 123 7.41 0.20 6.91
C LEU A 123 6.31 -0.38 5.98
N PHE A 124 6.64 -0.69 4.72
CA PHE A 124 5.67 -1.32 3.80
C PHE A 124 5.21 -2.69 4.26
N ILE A 125 6.12 -3.50 4.81
CA ILE A 125 5.75 -4.80 5.40
C ILE A 125 4.80 -4.57 6.59
N ALA A 126 5.10 -3.60 7.44
CA ALA A 126 4.27 -3.24 8.57
C ALA A 126 2.85 -2.80 8.16
N ILE A 127 2.73 -1.97 7.12
CA ILE A 127 1.44 -1.54 6.56
C ILE A 127 0.62 -2.75 6.11
N VAL A 128 1.25 -3.72 5.43
CA VAL A 128 0.57 -4.94 4.99
C VAL A 128 0.12 -5.82 6.17
N ILE A 129 0.95 -5.93 7.21
CA ILE A 129 0.62 -6.69 8.42
C ILE A 129 -0.55 -6.04 9.16
N ILE A 130 -0.50 -4.73 9.41
CA ILE A 130 -1.59 -3.98 10.06
C ILE A 130 -2.89 -4.10 9.27
N GLY A 131 -2.80 -3.99 7.95
CA GLY A 131 -3.97 -4.10 7.07
C GLY A 131 -4.58 -5.49 7.05
N GLY A 132 -3.75 -6.53 7.16
CA GLY A 132 -4.14 -7.94 7.12
C GLY A 132 -3.47 -8.70 5.98
N ALA A 133 -2.33 -9.31 6.29
CA ALA A 133 -1.57 -10.12 5.35
C ALA A 133 -2.42 -11.29 4.79
N GLY A 134 -2.27 -11.55 3.50
CA GLY A 134 -2.98 -12.65 2.82
C GLY A 134 -4.41 -12.33 2.38
N THR A 135 -4.85 -11.08 2.50
CA THR A 135 -6.15 -10.63 1.97
C THR A 135 -5.97 -9.58 0.87
N VAL A 136 -6.93 -9.48 -0.05
CA VAL A 136 -6.85 -8.51 -1.17
C VAL A 136 -7.09 -7.08 -0.70
N LEU A 137 -7.97 -6.87 0.26
CA LEU A 137 -8.34 -5.55 0.77
C LEU A 137 -7.50 -5.12 1.97
N GLY A 138 -6.78 -6.06 2.61
CA GLY A 138 -5.91 -5.76 3.75
C GLY A 138 -4.91 -4.65 3.49
N PRO A 139 -4.08 -4.73 2.45
CA PRO A 139 -3.11 -3.68 2.13
C PRO A 139 -3.74 -2.30 1.90
N LEU A 140 -4.96 -2.24 1.36
CA LEU A 140 -5.71 -0.98 1.20
C LEU A 140 -6.09 -0.37 2.54
N PHE A 141 -6.60 -1.17 3.48
CA PHE A 141 -6.89 -0.71 4.84
C PHE A 141 -5.62 -0.29 5.58
N GLY A 142 -4.52 -1.03 5.41
CA GLY A 142 -3.23 -0.66 6.00
C GLY A 142 -2.70 0.67 5.45
N ALA A 143 -2.76 0.87 4.13
CA ALA A 143 -2.36 2.12 3.49
C ALA A 143 -3.24 3.30 3.94
N PHE A 144 -4.56 3.11 4.03
CA PHE A 144 -5.49 4.11 4.54
C PHE A 144 -5.16 4.48 6.00
N PHE A 145 -4.92 3.48 6.84
CA PHE A 145 -4.51 3.69 8.22
C PHE A 145 -3.20 4.46 8.29
N TYR A 146 -2.20 4.10 7.49
CA TYR A 146 -0.90 4.77 7.45
C TYR A 146 -0.99 6.25 7.07
N VAL A 147 -1.87 6.61 6.15
CA VAL A 147 -2.07 8.01 5.73
C VAL A 147 -2.91 8.79 6.74
N LEU A 148 -3.94 8.16 7.31
CA LEU A 148 -4.86 8.83 8.24
C LEU A 148 -4.22 9.07 9.60
N PHE A 149 -3.38 8.16 10.06
CA PHE A 149 -2.81 8.18 11.40
C PHE A 149 -1.94 9.43 11.69
N PRO A 150 -0.97 9.81 10.84
CA PRO A 150 -0.21 11.05 11.00
C PRO A 150 -1.10 12.30 11.01
N ALA A 151 -2.14 12.32 10.18
CA ALA A 151 -3.08 13.42 10.11
C ALA A 151 -3.84 13.61 11.44
N ILE A 152 -4.24 12.51 12.07
CA ILE A 152 -4.89 12.53 13.39
C ILE A 152 -3.93 13.05 14.46
N ILE A 153 -2.68 12.57 14.47
CA ILE A 153 -1.67 13.02 15.44
C ILE A 153 -1.43 14.52 15.30
N GLN A 154 -1.22 15.01 14.09
CA GLN A 154 -1.02 16.43 13.83
C GLN A 154 -2.23 17.26 14.28
N TYR A 155 -3.44 16.80 14.01
CA TYR A 155 -4.66 17.49 14.47
C TYR A 155 -4.73 17.55 16.00
N VAL A 156 -4.41 16.46 16.70
CA VAL A 156 -4.41 16.42 18.18
C VAL A 156 -3.33 17.33 18.75
N VAL A 157 -2.12 17.33 18.19
CA VAL A 157 -1.02 18.20 18.64
C VAL A 157 -1.38 19.69 18.43
N LEU A 158 -1.93 20.04 17.28
CA LEU A 158 -2.38 21.40 16.98
C LEU A 158 -3.51 21.86 17.91
N SER A 159 -4.45 20.97 18.24
CA SER A 159 -5.58 21.28 19.12
C SER A 159 -5.21 21.39 20.59
N SER A 160 -4.10 20.80 21.00
CA SER A 160 -3.62 20.84 22.40
C SER A 160 -2.87 22.10 22.78
N ASN A 161 -2.69 23.07 21.87
CA ASN A 161 -1.90 24.31 22.08
C ASN A 161 -0.47 24.05 22.58
N LEU A 162 0.05 22.84 22.44
CA LEU A 162 1.44 22.53 22.76
C LEU A 162 2.31 23.11 21.65
N SER A 163 3.10 24.14 21.96
CA SER A 163 4.10 24.64 21.01
C SER A 163 5.15 23.54 20.78
N GLU A 164 5.65 23.44 19.54
CA GLU A 164 6.73 22.48 19.20
C GLU A 164 7.97 22.64 20.09
N GLN A 165 8.14 23.81 20.73
CA GLN A 165 9.22 24.14 21.66
C GLN A 165 9.04 23.52 23.05
N ASP A 166 7.82 23.21 23.45
CA ASP A 166 7.50 22.63 24.78
C ASP A 166 7.56 21.10 24.77
N LEU A 167 7.58 20.49 23.60
CA LEU A 167 7.68 19.05 23.43
C LEU A 167 9.14 18.61 23.36
N LEU A 168 9.60 17.82 24.35
CA LEU A 168 10.92 17.17 24.35
C LEU A 168 11.09 16.19 23.16
N ILE A 169 10.00 15.82 22.49
CA ILE A 169 9.95 14.84 21.40
C ILE A 169 9.19 15.48 20.24
N THR A 170 9.77 15.45 19.04
CA THR A 170 9.11 15.99 17.84
C THR A 170 7.88 15.16 17.46
N PRO A 171 6.82 15.76 16.86
CA PRO A 171 5.62 15.05 16.42
C PRO A 171 5.92 13.83 15.53
N GLN A 172 6.95 13.93 14.67
CA GLN A 172 7.40 12.83 13.81
C GLN A 172 8.01 11.65 14.60
N GLN A 173 8.66 11.93 15.75
CA GLN A 173 9.18 10.87 16.60
C GLN A 173 8.05 10.16 17.36
N ILE A 174 7.05 10.90 17.81
CA ILE A 174 5.84 10.35 18.44
C ILE A 174 5.11 9.43 17.45
N GLU A 175 4.93 9.89 16.22
CA GLU A 175 4.32 9.09 15.13
C GLU A 175 5.03 7.75 14.94
N ARG A 176 6.36 7.74 14.86
CA ARG A 176 7.14 6.51 14.68
C ARG A 176 7.02 5.54 15.85
N ILE A 177 7.07 6.07 17.09
CA ILE A 177 6.94 5.27 18.31
C ILE A 177 5.55 4.60 18.36
N ILE A 178 4.50 5.39 18.13
CA ILE A 178 3.13 4.89 18.18
C ILE A 178 2.89 3.89 17.04
N PHE A 179 3.40 4.17 15.85
CA PHE A 179 3.29 3.25 14.72
C PHE A 179 3.98 1.90 15.02
N GLY A 180 5.18 1.93 15.60
CA GLY A 180 5.87 0.72 16.07
C GLY A 180 5.08 -0.05 17.14
N LEU A 181 4.47 0.67 18.08
CA LEU A 181 3.59 0.08 19.09
C LEU A 181 2.37 -0.60 18.46
N PHE A 182 1.74 0.05 17.47
CA PHE A 182 0.62 -0.54 16.74
C PHE A 182 1.00 -1.84 16.02
N ILE A 183 2.19 -1.89 15.40
CA ILE A 183 2.67 -3.12 14.77
C ILE A 183 2.70 -4.26 15.78
N ILE A 184 3.32 -4.03 16.94
CA ILE A 184 3.45 -5.03 18.00
C ILE A 184 2.05 -5.47 18.49
N LEU A 185 1.19 -4.51 18.72
CA LEU A 185 -0.18 -4.75 19.20
C LEU A 185 -0.99 -5.58 18.19
N PHE A 186 -0.93 -5.24 16.91
CA PHE A 186 -1.62 -6.01 15.87
C PHE A 186 -1.05 -7.43 15.70
N LEU A 187 0.27 -7.60 15.81
CA LEU A 187 0.88 -8.93 15.73
C LEU A 187 0.44 -9.85 16.89
N ILE A 188 0.25 -9.28 18.08
CA ILE A 188 -0.11 -10.06 19.29
C ILE A 188 -1.63 -10.33 19.32
N PHE A 189 -2.45 -9.31 19.13
CA PHE A 189 -3.89 -9.40 19.35
C PHE A 189 -4.70 -9.78 18.12
N GLU A 190 -4.27 -9.37 16.93
CA GLU A 190 -5.02 -9.58 15.70
C GLU A 190 -4.12 -9.94 14.52
N PRO A 191 -3.68 -11.21 14.43
CA PRO A 191 -2.79 -11.66 13.34
C PRO A 191 -3.44 -11.54 11.94
N ARG A 192 -4.76 -11.32 11.86
CA ARG A 192 -5.48 -11.05 10.60
C ARG A 192 -5.58 -9.56 10.27
N GLY A 193 -5.04 -8.68 11.12
CA GLY A 193 -5.02 -7.23 10.93
C GLY A 193 -6.41 -6.57 10.91
N LEU A 194 -6.46 -5.34 10.44
CA LEU A 194 -7.71 -4.55 10.33
C LEU A 194 -8.81 -5.26 9.53
N TRP A 195 -8.42 -6.01 8.50
CA TRP A 195 -9.37 -6.82 7.73
C TRP A 195 -10.05 -7.90 8.56
N GLY A 196 -9.33 -8.51 9.49
CA GLY A 196 -9.90 -9.52 10.41
C GLY A 196 -10.95 -8.91 11.33
N ILE A 197 -10.69 -7.72 11.86
CA ILE A 197 -11.65 -6.96 12.69
C ILE A 197 -12.90 -6.61 11.87
N TRP A 198 -12.72 -6.07 10.65
CA TRP A 198 -13.82 -5.74 9.75
C TRP A 198 -14.69 -6.96 9.42
N PHE A 199 -14.05 -8.11 9.15
CA PHE A 199 -14.79 -9.34 8.83
C PHE A 199 -15.60 -9.87 10.00
N ARG A 200 -15.07 -9.79 11.24
CA ARG A 200 -15.82 -10.14 12.46
C ARG A 200 -17.02 -9.21 12.68
N LEU A 201 -16.79 -7.91 12.55
CA LEU A 201 -17.84 -6.90 12.72
C LEU A 201 -18.96 -7.11 11.70
N ARG A 202 -18.60 -7.29 10.43
CA ARG A 202 -19.56 -7.57 9.36
C ARG A 202 -20.36 -8.84 9.60
N ASN A 203 -19.72 -9.90 10.07
CA ASN A 203 -20.41 -11.16 10.36
C ASN A 203 -21.35 -11.03 11.56
N TYR A 204 -20.95 -10.27 12.58
CA TYR A 204 -21.81 -9.94 13.71
C TYR A 204 -23.10 -9.23 13.26
N PHE A 205 -22.98 -8.19 12.44
CA PHE A 205 -24.16 -7.48 11.91
C PHE A 205 -24.98 -8.31 10.93
N LYS A 206 -24.38 -9.25 10.20
CA LYS A 206 -25.13 -10.16 9.33
C LYS A 206 -25.91 -11.25 10.09
N ALA A 207 -25.41 -11.65 11.24
CA ALA A 207 -26.04 -12.66 12.08
C ALA A 207 -27.12 -12.10 13.00
N TRP A 208 -27.21 -10.77 13.15
CA TRP A 208 -28.24 -10.12 13.94
C TRP A 208 -29.55 -9.97 13.13
N PRO A 209 -30.76 -10.44 13.61
CA PRO A 209 -31.09 -10.88 14.98
C PRO A 209 -31.04 -12.39 15.23
N PHE A 210 -30.60 -13.22 14.31
CA PHE A 210 -30.61 -14.68 14.43
C PHE A 210 -29.20 -15.21 14.70
N SER A 211 -28.78 -15.23 15.98
CA SER A 211 -27.59 -15.98 16.38
C SER A 211 -28.02 -17.41 16.74
N TYR A 212 -27.78 -18.34 15.83
CA TYR A 212 -27.71 -19.76 16.12
C TYR A 212 -26.28 -20.19 16.26
#